data_9a8af17d3cd4f130708438daa867404e
#
_entry.id   9a8af17d3cd4f130708438daa867404e
#
_cell.length_a   1.000
_cell.length_b   1.000
_cell.length_c   1.000
_cell.angle_alpha   90.00
_cell.angle_beta   90.00
_cell.angle_gamma   90.00
#
_symmetry.space_group_name_H-M   'P 1'
#
loop_
_entity.id
_entity.type
_entity.pdbx_description
1 polymer ?
#
loop_
_entity_poly.entity_id
_entity_poly.type
_entity_poly.pdbx_seq_one_letter_code
_entity_poly.pdbx_strand_id
1 'polypeptide(L)'
;MTKSKLRILAVGSQNSGVTYHRLALPLSIMEKEYCLITDTITEELLKEKNFNVVVINRFLESVPLLQLLEWRQKFGFKLVVDIDDYWSLFDKHLSAGTYRKLGITRIIKDFIRYADLVTTTHNRLYLEIIQINKNCEILPNALPFDKDQFTAIKKDNDRVTIAHTGSITHYPDIQQLKRPIEELAKSRVFRENTRMLLCGWNEFNKWHWNQMGNLYTANEKLEYKIIESLPVDLYMNFYLEADMLLVPLLDNKFNRLKSNLKALEAGAKNIPILTYKRAPYDDIPTIFEVDNWERDIKRMAFSKQMRDDFGYRNGEYVREHYDIFKINEARFAIYSKLIE
;
A
#
# COMPACT_ATOMS: atom_id res chain seq x y z
N MET A 1 37.42 7.43 -14.84
CA MET A 1 36.78 7.66 -13.51
C MET A 1 36.01 6.41 -13.16
N THR A 2 36.39 5.68 -12.11
CA THR A 2 35.59 4.56 -11.59
C THR A 2 34.29 5.15 -11.06
N LYS A 3 33.15 4.76 -11.66
CA LYS A 3 31.82 5.14 -11.13
C LYS A 3 31.76 4.77 -9.66
N SER A 4 31.42 5.72 -8.80
CA SER A 4 31.27 5.45 -7.38
C SER A 4 30.16 4.41 -7.20
N LYS A 5 30.45 3.33 -6.49
CA LYS A 5 29.52 2.23 -6.25
C LYS A 5 28.36 2.75 -5.39
N LEU A 6 27.12 2.51 -5.81
CA LEU A 6 25.92 2.93 -5.06
C LEU A 6 25.83 2.18 -3.73
N ARG A 7 25.74 2.92 -2.61
CA ARG A 7 25.67 2.39 -1.24
C ARG A 7 24.47 3.03 -0.54
N ILE A 8 23.41 2.27 -0.37
CA ILE A 8 22.11 2.75 0.10
C ILE A 8 21.87 2.35 1.54
N LEU A 9 21.50 3.31 2.38
CA LEU A 9 20.85 3.10 3.66
C LEU A 9 19.37 3.42 3.53
N ALA A 10 18.51 2.44 3.74
CA ALA A 10 17.06 2.63 3.80
C ALA A 10 16.59 2.61 5.25
N VAL A 11 15.90 3.65 5.67
CA VAL A 11 15.44 3.80 7.06
C VAL A 11 13.92 3.87 7.12
N GLY A 12 13.33 2.95 7.87
CA GLY A 12 11.90 2.89 8.11
C GLY A 12 11.51 1.64 8.87
N SER A 13 10.36 1.66 9.55
CA SER A 13 9.91 0.52 10.35
C SER A 13 9.73 -0.74 9.50
N GLN A 14 10.50 -1.77 9.80
CA GLN A 14 10.50 -3.04 9.05
C GLN A 14 9.16 -3.77 9.14
N ASN A 15 8.38 -3.52 10.19
CA ASN A 15 7.03 -4.07 10.37
C ASN A 15 5.94 -3.24 9.68
N SER A 16 6.30 -2.15 9.00
CA SER A 16 5.36 -1.33 8.24
C SER A 16 5.18 -1.86 6.83
N GLY A 17 3.93 -2.10 6.42
CA GLY A 17 3.61 -2.46 5.03
C GLY A 17 4.09 -1.41 4.02
N VAL A 18 4.09 -0.13 4.41
CA VAL A 18 4.61 0.95 3.56
C VAL A 18 6.12 0.82 3.37
N THR A 19 6.88 0.72 4.46
CA THR A 19 8.33 0.50 4.38
C THR A 19 8.66 -0.78 3.60
N TYR A 20 7.89 -1.84 3.81
CA TYR A 20 8.07 -3.09 3.08
C TYR A 20 7.95 -2.87 1.56
N HIS A 21 6.83 -2.35 1.08
CA HIS A 21 6.60 -2.19 -0.36
C HIS A 21 7.44 -1.08 -1.01
N ARG A 22 7.79 -0.04 -0.27
CA ARG A 22 8.51 1.11 -0.83
C ARG A 22 10.03 1.00 -0.72
N LEU A 23 10.53 0.37 0.34
CA LEU A 23 11.96 0.31 0.64
C LEU A 23 12.47 -1.14 0.72
N ALA A 24 11.96 -1.94 1.66
CA ALA A 24 12.55 -3.23 1.97
C ALA A 24 12.47 -4.22 0.81
N LEU A 25 11.29 -4.46 0.26
CA LEU A 25 11.09 -5.40 -0.84
C LEU A 25 11.87 -5.00 -2.11
N PRO A 26 11.76 -3.76 -2.63
CA PRO A 26 12.53 -3.39 -3.82
C PRO A 26 14.04 -3.40 -3.59
N LEU A 27 14.53 -2.97 -2.44
CA LEU A 27 15.97 -2.89 -2.19
C LEU A 27 16.58 -4.25 -1.83
N SER A 28 15.80 -5.20 -1.27
CA SER A 28 16.28 -6.56 -1.02
C SER A 28 16.58 -7.37 -2.29
N ILE A 29 15.99 -6.97 -3.42
CA ILE A 29 16.21 -7.59 -4.74
C ILE A 29 17.47 -7.02 -5.42
N MET A 30 17.94 -5.85 -4.99
CA MET A 30 19.20 -5.27 -5.44
C MET A 30 20.38 -6.03 -4.80
N GLU A 31 21.56 -5.93 -5.40
CA GLU A 31 22.75 -6.61 -4.88
C GLU A 31 23.04 -6.23 -3.42
N LYS A 32 23.15 -7.22 -2.54
CA LYS A 32 23.24 -7.05 -1.07
C LYS A 32 24.36 -6.14 -0.58
N GLU A 33 25.44 -6.06 -1.30
CA GLU A 33 26.59 -5.20 -0.94
C GLU A 33 26.30 -3.69 -1.02
N TYR A 34 25.14 -3.31 -1.57
CA TYR A 34 24.76 -1.92 -1.77
C TYR A 34 23.66 -1.43 -0.85
N CYS A 35 22.90 -2.31 -0.22
CA CYS A 35 21.70 -1.93 0.52
C CYS A 35 21.73 -2.44 1.96
N LEU A 36 21.50 -1.53 2.91
CA LEU A 36 21.15 -1.84 4.29
C LEU A 36 19.77 -1.26 4.60
N ILE A 37 18.92 -2.08 5.21
CA ILE A 37 17.57 -1.68 5.64
C ILE A 37 17.53 -1.76 7.16
N THR A 38 17.11 -0.68 7.80
CA THR A 38 17.10 -0.57 9.27
C THR A 38 15.93 0.29 9.76
N ASP A 39 15.53 0.08 11.02
CA ASP A 39 14.52 0.92 11.68
C ASP A 39 15.09 2.26 12.16
N THR A 40 16.40 2.35 12.30
CA THR A 40 17.07 3.52 12.90
C THR A 40 18.27 3.96 12.07
N ILE A 41 18.60 5.25 12.16
CA ILE A 41 19.84 5.82 11.63
C ILE A 41 20.61 6.44 12.80
N THR A 42 21.91 6.16 12.88
CA THR A 42 22.81 6.76 13.86
C THR A 42 24.06 7.32 13.19
N GLU A 43 24.75 8.19 13.90
CA GLU A 43 25.98 8.79 13.40
C GLU A 43 27.10 7.74 13.23
N GLU A 44 27.17 6.77 14.13
CA GLU A 44 28.11 5.65 14.07
C GLU A 44 27.90 4.82 12.81
N LEU A 45 26.62 4.47 12.52
CA LEU A 45 26.26 3.70 11.34
C LEU A 45 26.69 4.43 10.04
N LEU A 46 26.45 5.74 9.96
CA LEU A 46 26.83 6.56 8.82
C LEU A 46 28.35 6.61 8.64
N LYS A 47 29.09 6.75 9.74
CA LYS A 47 30.56 6.78 9.76
C LYS A 47 31.18 5.45 9.34
N GLU A 48 30.65 4.32 9.85
CA GLU A 48 31.23 2.99 9.60
C GLU A 48 31.02 2.49 8.17
N LYS A 49 29.84 2.74 7.61
CA LYS A 49 29.40 2.11 6.35
C LYS A 49 29.53 2.97 5.13
N ASN A 50 29.83 4.27 5.28
CA ASN A 50 30.09 5.21 4.17
C ASN A 50 29.00 5.14 3.08
N PHE A 51 27.74 5.34 3.46
CA PHE A 51 26.62 5.39 2.52
C PHE A 51 26.66 6.68 1.70
N ASN A 52 26.32 6.59 0.39
CA ASN A 52 26.20 7.76 -0.48
C ASN A 52 24.74 8.13 -0.80
N VAL A 53 23.77 7.24 -0.47
CA VAL A 53 22.34 7.54 -0.54
C VAL A 53 21.67 7.06 0.76
N VAL A 54 20.90 7.96 1.38
CA VAL A 54 20.01 7.63 2.50
C VAL A 54 18.57 7.83 2.03
N VAL A 55 17.76 6.74 2.07
CA VAL A 55 16.36 6.75 1.67
C VAL A 55 15.49 6.59 2.89
N ILE A 56 14.50 7.47 3.07
CA ILE A 56 13.54 7.39 4.17
C ILE A 56 12.11 7.42 3.62
N ASN A 57 11.19 6.78 4.35
CA ASN A 57 9.76 6.90 4.03
C ASN A 57 9.13 8.04 4.83
N ARG A 58 8.57 9.02 4.13
CA ARG A 58 7.88 10.21 4.63
C ARG A 58 8.72 11.08 5.55
N PHE A 59 9.04 10.62 6.75
CA PHE A 59 9.85 11.32 7.77
C PHE A 59 10.37 10.32 8.81
N LEU A 60 11.31 10.74 9.63
CA LEU A 60 11.82 9.96 10.76
C LEU A 60 11.23 10.52 12.07
N GLU A 61 10.70 9.62 12.91
CA GLU A 61 10.20 10.01 14.23
C GLU A 61 11.33 10.18 15.25
N SER A 62 12.38 9.36 15.13
CA SER A 62 13.51 9.30 16.07
C SER A 62 14.60 10.32 15.81
N VAL A 63 14.66 10.92 14.61
CA VAL A 63 15.73 11.86 14.22
C VAL A 63 15.11 13.13 13.65
N PRO A 64 15.31 14.29 14.31
CA PRO A 64 14.87 15.58 13.77
C PRO A 64 15.50 15.87 12.41
N LEU A 65 14.74 16.51 11.53
CA LEU A 65 15.25 16.88 10.19
C LEU A 65 16.56 17.67 10.25
N LEU A 66 16.70 18.61 11.17
CA LEU A 66 17.92 19.43 11.31
C LEU A 66 19.14 18.54 11.56
N GLN A 67 19.05 17.59 12.46
CA GLN A 67 20.13 16.64 12.74
C GLN A 67 20.47 15.77 11.51
N LEU A 68 19.46 15.30 10.76
CA LEU A 68 19.69 14.55 9.54
C LEU A 68 20.40 15.39 8.48
N LEU A 69 20.09 16.70 8.37
CA LEU A 69 20.76 17.62 7.46
C LEU A 69 22.21 17.91 7.89
N GLU A 70 22.49 18.02 9.19
CA GLU A 70 23.86 18.12 9.74
C GLU A 70 24.66 16.86 9.38
N TRP A 71 24.11 15.67 9.57
CA TRP A 71 24.74 14.41 9.16
C TRP A 71 24.95 14.33 7.66
N ARG A 72 23.97 14.77 6.84
CA ARG A 72 24.13 14.86 5.39
C ARG A 72 25.32 15.70 4.99
N GLN A 73 25.48 16.87 5.60
CA GLN A 73 26.63 17.75 5.34
C GLN A 73 27.95 17.11 5.79
N LYS A 74 27.95 16.45 6.95
CA LYS A 74 29.14 15.83 7.55
C LYS A 74 29.62 14.60 6.77
N PHE A 75 28.70 13.73 6.32
CA PHE A 75 29.02 12.44 5.68
C PHE A 75 28.84 12.43 4.17
N GLY A 76 28.29 13.48 3.57
CA GLY A 76 28.24 13.67 2.12
C GLY A 76 27.22 12.80 1.38
N PHE A 77 26.27 12.18 2.06
CA PHE A 77 25.23 11.39 1.41
C PHE A 77 24.13 12.25 0.76
N LYS A 78 23.42 11.70 -0.21
CA LYS A 78 22.20 12.26 -0.79
C LYS A 78 20.98 11.77 -0.02
N LEU A 79 20.08 12.68 0.35
CA LEU A 79 18.83 12.37 1.04
C LEU A 79 17.70 12.16 0.04
N VAL A 80 17.15 10.96 -0.01
CA VAL A 80 15.94 10.62 -0.78
C VAL A 80 14.77 10.45 0.20
N VAL A 81 13.67 11.14 -0.09
CA VAL A 81 12.41 11.00 0.68
C VAL A 81 11.37 10.33 -0.19
N ASP A 82 10.92 9.15 0.22
CA ASP A 82 9.87 8.41 -0.50
C ASP A 82 8.49 8.78 0.07
N ILE A 83 7.57 9.18 -0.81
CA ILE A 83 6.21 9.61 -0.47
C ILE A 83 5.21 8.73 -1.22
N ASP A 84 4.48 7.91 -0.48
CA ASP A 84 3.51 6.93 -1.00
C ASP A 84 2.05 7.38 -0.86
N ASP A 85 1.74 8.20 0.15
CA ASP A 85 0.42 8.76 0.43
C ASP A 85 0.48 10.29 0.59
N TYR A 86 -0.66 10.94 0.40
CA TYR A 86 -0.78 12.38 0.65
C TYR A 86 -0.61 12.71 2.14
N TRP A 87 0.12 13.74 2.44
CA TRP A 87 0.51 14.14 3.80
C TRP A 87 -0.59 14.83 4.63
N SER A 88 -1.74 15.14 4.03
CA SER A 88 -2.86 15.77 4.73
C SER A 88 -4.04 14.83 4.79
N LEU A 89 -4.46 14.46 5.98
CA LEU A 89 -5.56 13.56 6.21
C LEU A 89 -6.91 14.30 6.19
N PHE A 90 -7.96 13.64 5.73
CA PHE A 90 -9.32 14.15 5.84
C PHE A 90 -9.86 14.00 7.28
N ASP A 91 -10.83 14.83 7.67
CA ASP A 91 -11.25 14.95 9.09
C ASP A 91 -11.74 13.65 9.73
N LYS A 92 -12.40 12.77 8.96
CA LYS A 92 -12.90 11.49 9.46
C LYS A 92 -11.84 10.39 9.51
N HIS A 93 -10.61 10.65 9.07
CA HIS A 93 -9.52 9.68 9.18
C HIS A 93 -9.13 9.48 10.64
N LEU A 94 -8.98 8.23 11.09
CA LEU A 94 -8.74 7.91 12.51
C LEU A 94 -7.51 8.61 13.10
N SER A 95 -6.49 8.84 12.29
CA SER A 95 -5.27 9.53 12.71
C SER A 95 -5.29 11.05 12.54
N ALA A 96 -6.39 11.65 12.04
CA ALA A 96 -6.42 13.09 11.74
C ALA A 96 -6.14 13.98 12.97
N GLY A 97 -6.67 13.57 14.13
CA GLY A 97 -6.42 14.26 15.41
C GLY A 97 -4.93 14.26 15.78
N THR A 98 -4.28 13.11 15.68
CA THR A 98 -2.84 12.94 15.94
C THR A 98 -2.00 13.78 14.98
N TYR A 99 -2.31 13.74 13.68
CA TYR A 99 -1.61 14.54 12.66
C TYR A 99 -1.67 16.04 12.96
N ARG A 100 -2.84 16.54 13.36
CA ARG A 100 -3.00 17.96 13.75
C ARG A 100 -2.21 18.29 15.02
N LYS A 101 -2.35 17.45 16.06
CA LYS A 101 -1.69 17.68 17.36
C LYS A 101 -0.17 17.70 17.24
N LEU A 102 0.41 16.80 16.45
CA LEU A 102 1.86 16.65 16.30
C LEU A 102 2.43 17.43 15.10
N GLY A 103 1.60 18.12 14.31
CA GLY A 103 2.05 18.88 13.15
C GLY A 103 2.66 18.01 12.03
N ILE A 104 2.28 16.73 11.92
CA ILE A 104 2.90 15.75 11.03
C ILE A 104 2.86 16.20 9.56
N THR A 105 1.78 16.82 9.12
CA THR A 105 1.68 17.40 7.77
C THR A 105 2.82 18.38 7.46
N ARG A 106 3.19 19.24 8.42
CA ARG A 106 4.30 20.20 8.26
C ARG A 106 5.63 19.46 8.23
N ILE A 107 5.82 18.52 9.15
CA ILE A 107 7.05 17.71 9.21
C ILE A 107 7.32 17.03 7.88
N ILE A 108 6.32 16.32 7.31
CA ILE A 108 6.47 15.64 6.00
C ILE A 108 6.83 16.65 4.90
N LYS A 109 6.16 17.80 4.85
CA LYS A 109 6.47 18.85 3.86
C LYS A 109 7.89 19.41 4.01
N ASP A 110 8.40 19.49 5.22
CA ASP A 110 9.77 19.96 5.46
C ASP A 110 10.77 18.88 4.99
N PHE A 111 10.53 17.59 5.25
CA PHE A 111 11.35 16.52 4.69
C PHE A 111 11.33 16.52 3.14
N ILE A 112 10.16 16.68 2.51
CA ILE A 112 10.05 16.84 1.05
C ILE A 112 10.90 18.02 0.57
N ARG A 113 10.80 19.18 1.22
CA ARG A 113 11.50 20.43 0.82
C ARG A 113 13.01 20.29 0.82
N TYR A 114 13.56 19.61 1.82
CA TYR A 114 15.01 19.52 2.04
C TYR A 114 15.64 18.25 1.46
N ALA A 115 14.85 17.35 0.84
CA ALA A 115 15.36 16.19 0.13
C ALA A 115 16.17 16.61 -1.11
N ASP A 116 17.25 15.88 -1.42
CA ASP A 116 17.96 15.98 -2.68
C ASP A 116 17.12 15.40 -3.83
N LEU A 117 16.31 14.38 -3.52
CA LEU A 117 15.34 13.76 -4.41
C LEU A 117 14.12 13.30 -3.64
N VAL A 118 12.93 13.44 -4.23
CA VAL A 118 11.71 12.82 -3.73
C VAL A 118 11.29 11.71 -4.70
N THR A 119 10.92 10.54 -4.18
CA THR A 119 10.30 9.49 -4.99
C THR A 119 8.84 9.31 -4.60
N THR A 120 7.99 8.97 -5.56
CA THR A 120 6.56 8.80 -5.31
C THR A 120 5.95 7.72 -6.21
N THR A 121 4.69 7.37 -5.96
CA THR A 121 4.05 6.20 -6.56
C THR A 121 3.38 6.47 -7.91
N HIS A 122 2.89 7.68 -8.18
CA HIS A 122 2.10 7.98 -9.38
C HIS A 122 2.03 9.48 -9.67
N ASN A 123 1.62 9.81 -10.91
CA ASN A 123 1.62 11.18 -11.42
C ASN A 123 0.80 12.19 -10.60
N ARG A 124 -0.36 11.79 -10.03
CA ARG A 124 -1.18 12.72 -9.25
C ARG A 124 -0.48 13.21 -8.00
N LEU A 125 0.21 12.29 -7.29
CA LEU A 125 0.98 12.65 -6.09
C LEU A 125 2.27 13.42 -6.46
N TYR A 126 2.90 13.06 -7.59
CA TYR A 126 4.00 13.81 -8.18
C TYR A 126 3.64 15.29 -8.38
N LEU A 127 2.47 15.60 -8.95
CA LEU A 127 2.02 16.99 -9.19
C LEU A 127 1.84 17.81 -7.88
N GLU A 128 1.50 17.15 -6.78
CA GLU A 128 1.46 17.79 -5.46
C GLU A 128 2.88 18.03 -4.89
N ILE A 129 3.78 17.07 -5.08
CA ILE A 129 5.16 17.12 -4.56
C ILE A 129 5.98 18.19 -5.26
N ILE A 130 5.88 18.32 -6.59
CA ILE A 130 6.67 19.31 -7.34
C ILE A 130 6.35 20.78 -7.01
N GLN A 131 5.24 21.03 -6.31
CA GLN A 131 4.94 22.34 -5.73
C GLN A 131 5.85 22.67 -4.53
N ILE A 132 6.50 21.66 -3.93
CA ILE A 132 7.35 21.77 -2.77
C ILE A 132 8.82 21.53 -3.14
N ASN A 133 9.10 20.49 -3.91
CA ASN A 133 10.44 20.11 -4.37
C ASN A 133 10.38 19.68 -5.84
N LYS A 134 11.12 20.38 -6.70
CA LYS A 134 11.16 20.11 -8.15
C LYS A 134 11.89 18.83 -8.52
N ASN A 135 12.78 18.35 -7.65
CA ASN A 135 13.52 17.09 -7.84
C ASN A 135 12.65 15.92 -7.36
N CYS A 136 11.73 15.48 -8.19
CA CYS A 136 10.82 14.39 -7.89
C CYS A 136 10.77 13.40 -9.07
N GLU A 137 10.77 12.11 -8.75
CA GLU A 137 10.68 11.01 -9.71
C GLU A 137 9.56 10.04 -9.33
N ILE A 138 8.93 9.46 -10.35
CA ILE A 138 7.86 8.48 -10.15
C ILE A 138 8.47 7.07 -10.15
N LEU A 139 8.36 6.38 -9.02
CA LEU A 139 8.67 4.97 -8.85
C LEU A 139 7.40 4.26 -8.36
N PRO A 140 6.59 3.67 -9.23
CA PRO A 140 5.36 2.98 -8.85
C PRO A 140 5.61 1.89 -7.80
N ASN A 141 4.58 1.51 -7.05
CA ASN A 141 4.61 0.23 -6.35
C ASN A 141 4.80 -0.89 -7.36
N ALA A 142 5.55 -1.90 -6.98
CA ALA A 142 5.83 -3.04 -7.84
C ALA A 142 5.97 -4.31 -7.00
N LEU A 143 5.69 -5.46 -7.57
CA LEU A 143 5.75 -6.74 -6.89
C LEU A 143 6.61 -7.74 -7.67
N PRO A 144 7.28 -8.69 -6.97
CA PRO A 144 7.97 -9.82 -7.58
C PRO A 144 6.95 -10.91 -7.91
N PHE A 145 6.12 -10.69 -8.93
CA PHE A 145 5.07 -11.63 -9.31
C PHE A 145 5.62 -13.04 -9.50
N ASP A 146 4.81 -14.01 -9.13
CA ASP A 146 5.09 -15.45 -9.21
C ASP A 146 6.30 -15.93 -8.37
N LYS A 147 6.69 -15.10 -7.36
CA LYS A 147 7.73 -15.44 -6.37
C LYS A 147 7.19 -15.34 -4.96
N ASP A 148 7.61 -16.27 -4.10
CA ASP A 148 7.29 -16.29 -2.67
C ASP A 148 5.80 -16.07 -2.37
N GLN A 149 5.49 -15.14 -1.47
CA GLN A 149 4.11 -14.81 -1.13
C GLN A 149 3.29 -14.23 -2.29
N PHE A 150 3.90 -13.84 -3.41
CA PHE A 150 3.23 -13.27 -4.58
C PHE A 150 2.87 -14.29 -5.66
N THR A 151 3.10 -15.58 -5.40
CA THR A 151 2.69 -16.68 -6.28
C THR A 151 1.17 -16.85 -6.27
N ALA A 152 0.58 -17.01 -7.46
CA ALA A 152 -0.87 -17.13 -7.65
C ALA A 152 -1.38 -18.54 -7.31
N ILE A 153 -1.30 -18.93 -6.04
CA ILE A 153 -1.88 -20.19 -5.55
C ILE A 153 -3.19 -19.87 -4.83
N LYS A 154 -4.30 -20.36 -5.37
CA LYS A 154 -5.62 -20.19 -4.77
C LYS A 154 -6.09 -21.50 -4.16
N LYS A 155 -6.73 -21.45 -2.98
CA LYS A 155 -7.46 -22.56 -2.40
C LYS A 155 -8.86 -22.62 -3.00
N ASP A 156 -9.39 -23.84 -3.22
CA ASP A 156 -10.80 -24.02 -3.50
C ASP A 156 -11.61 -23.77 -2.23
N ASN A 157 -12.48 -22.78 -2.30
CA ASN A 157 -13.38 -22.44 -1.20
C ASN A 157 -14.74 -23.17 -1.42
N ASP A 158 -15.31 -23.66 -0.33
CA ASP A 158 -16.68 -24.22 -0.31
C ASP A 158 -17.76 -23.17 -0.54
N ARG A 159 -17.45 -21.90 -0.22
CA ARG A 159 -18.29 -20.72 -0.40
C ARG A 159 -17.50 -19.58 -1.01
N VAL A 160 -18.19 -18.69 -1.70
CA VAL A 160 -17.54 -17.49 -2.26
C VAL A 160 -17.12 -16.56 -1.14
N THR A 161 -15.83 -16.37 -0.99
CA THR A 161 -15.24 -15.55 0.07
C THR A 161 -15.03 -14.12 -0.41
N ILE A 162 -15.77 -13.19 0.19
CA ILE A 162 -15.76 -11.76 -0.12
C ILE A 162 -14.87 -11.06 0.89
N ALA A 163 -13.70 -10.59 0.43
CA ALA A 163 -12.67 -10.10 1.31
C ALA A 163 -12.59 -8.56 1.38
N HIS A 164 -12.18 -8.07 2.54
CA HIS A 164 -11.57 -6.76 2.72
C HIS A 164 -10.25 -6.92 3.45
N THR A 165 -9.19 -6.36 2.89
CA THR A 165 -7.85 -6.37 3.49
C THR A 165 -7.40 -4.94 3.79
N GLY A 166 -6.72 -4.72 4.90
CA GLY A 166 -6.16 -3.41 5.21
C GLY A 166 -6.21 -3.05 6.68
N SER A 167 -5.75 -1.85 7.00
CA SER A 167 -5.72 -1.34 8.36
C SER A 167 -7.09 -0.78 8.77
N ILE A 168 -7.26 -0.60 10.07
CA ILE A 168 -8.45 0.01 10.66
C ILE A 168 -8.73 1.44 10.16
N THR A 169 -7.74 2.11 9.58
CA THR A 169 -7.91 3.46 9.01
C THR A 169 -8.90 3.50 7.85
N HIS A 170 -9.23 2.35 7.26
CA HIS A 170 -10.29 2.20 6.25
C HIS A 170 -11.71 2.10 6.84
N TYR A 171 -11.87 2.19 8.16
CA TYR A 171 -13.21 2.17 8.79
C TYR A 171 -14.19 3.17 8.16
N PRO A 172 -13.83 4.45 7.92
CA PRO A 172 -14.73 5.39 7.24
C PRO A 172 -15.10 4.97 5.81
N ASP A 173 -14.18 4.33 5.09
CA ASP A 173 -14.41 3.85 3.73
C ASP A 173 -15.44 2.71 3.71
N ILE A 174 -15.31 1.75 4.63
CA ILE A 174 -16.19 0.58 4.74
C ILE A 174 -17.62 0.96 5.10
N GLN A 175 -17.84 2.06 5.77
CA GLN A 175 -19.20 2.51 6.13
C GLN A 175 -20.13 2.66 4.91
N GLN A 176 -19.58 2.87 3.71
CA GLN A 176 -20.36 2.89 2.46
C GLN A 176 -21.01 1.54 2.15
N LEU A 177 -20.48 0.44 2.68
CA LEU A 177 -20.99 -0.91 2.45
C LEU A 177 -22.11 -1.31 3.43
N LYS A 178 -22.40 -0.51 4.47
CA LYS A 178 -23.36 -0.87 5.51
C LYS A 178 -24.71 -1.29 4.91
N ARG A 179 -25.38 -0.39 4.20
CA ARG A 179 -26.69 -0.67 3.60
C ARG A 179 -26.63 -1.77 2.53
N PRO A 180 -25.70 -1.77 1.57
CA PRO A 180 -25.54 -2.87 0.63
C PRO A 180 -25.41 -4.25 1.29
N ILE A 181 -24.59 -4.38 2.31
CA ILE A 181 -24.37 -5.66 3.00
C ILE A 181 -25.62 -6.07 3.81
N GLU A 182 -26.30 -5.14 4.47
CA GLU A 182 -27.56 -5.40 5.17
C GLU A 182 -28.65 -5.92 4.20
N GLU A 183 -28.75 -5.36 2.98
CA GLU A 183 -29.69 -5.85 1.95
C GLU A 183 -29.30 -7.23 1.43
N LEU A 184 -28.02 -7.48 1.14
CA LEU A 184 -27.52 -8.78 0.74
C LEU A 184 -27.80 -9.86 1.80
N ALA A 185 -27.67 -9.52 3.08
CA ALA A 185 -27.92 -10.43 4.20
C ALA A 185 -29.39 -10.84 4.35
N LYS A 186 -30.34 -10.17 3.70
CA LYS A 186 -31.75 -10.62 3.66
C LYS A 186 -31.94 -11.83 2.74
N SER A 187 -31.09 -12.00 1.74
CA SER A 187 -31.16 -13.13 0.80
C SER A 187 -30.63 -14.41 1.45
N ARG A 188 -31.49 -15.42 1.60
CA ARG A 188 -31.10 -16.75 2.07
C ARG A 188 -30.01 -17.37 1.18
N VAL A 189 -30.20 -17.31 -0.14
CA VAL A 189 -29.25 -17.85 -1.11
C VAL A 189 -27.88 -17.19 -0.97
N PHE A 190 -27.84 -15.86 -0.75
CA PHE A 190 -26.58 -15.17 -0.54
C PHE A 190 -25.87 -15.65 0.74
N ARG A 191 -26.59 -15.74 1.86
CA ARG A 191 -26.04 -16.22 3.14
C ARG A 191 -25.48 -17.64 3.07
N GLU A 192 -26.17 -18.54 2.35
CA GLU A 192 -25.79 -19.94 2.26
C GLU A 192 -24.57 -20.18 1.33
N ASN A 193 -24.30 -19.28 0.36
CA ASN A 193 -23.28 -19.46 -0.65
C ASN A 193 -22.09 -18.49 -0.51
N THR A 194 -22.11 -17.58 0.45
CA THR A 194 -21.03 -16.61 0.61
C THR A 194 -20.50 -16.57 2.04
N ARG A 195 -19.26 -16.13 2.18
CA ARG A 195 -18.60 -15.84 3.45
C ARG A 195 -17.90 -14.50 3.37
N MET A 196 -17.96 -13.72 4.43
CA MET A 196 -17.22 -12.46 4.54
C MET A 196 -15.85 -12.71 5.16
N LEU A 197 -14.82 -12.05 4.65
CA LEU A 197 -13.45 -12.17 5.15
C LEU A 197 -12.91 -10.77 5.47
N LEU A 198 -12.61 -10.53 6.75
CA LEU A 198 -12.03 -9.29 7.24
C LEU A 198 -10.59 -9.55 7.70
N CYS A 199 -9.60 -8.93 7.05
CA CYS A 199 -8.19 -9.17 7.32
C CYS A 199 -7.50 -7.93 7.89
N GLY A 200 -6.55 -8.15 8.82
CA GLY A 200 -5.73 -7.11 9.40
C GLY A 200 -6.14 -6.69 10.81
N TRP A 201 -7.03 -7.47 11.45
CA TRP A 201 -7.46 -7.21 12.82
C TRP A 201 -6.28 -7.21 13.79
N ASN A 202 -6.33 -6.27 14.76
CA ASN A 202 -5.41 -6.24 15.89
C ASN A 202 -6.10 -5.65 17.12
N GLU A 203 -5.49 -5.82 18.29
CA GLU A 203 -6.06 -5.31 19.55
C GLU A 203 -6.09 -3.78 19.64
N PHE A 204 -5.20 -3.10 18.91
CA PHE A 204 -5.23 -1.65 18.80
C PHE A 204 -6.50 -1.21 18.08
N ASN A 205 -7.25 -0.28 18.69
CA ASN A 205 -8.53 0.16 18.14
C ASN A 205 -9.61 -0.94 18.09
N LYS A 206 -9.61 -1.91 19.00
CA LYS A 206 -10.57 -3.03 19.09
C LYS A 206 -12.02 -2.60 18.90
N TRP A 207 -12.40 -1.46 19.46
CA TRP A 207 -13.76 -0.93 19.29
C TRP A 207 -14.10 -0.68 17.81
N HIS A 208 -13.22 0.00 17.07
CA HIS A 208 -13.43 0.26 15.63
C HIS A 208 -13.44 -1.04 14.82
N TRP A 209 -12.56 -1.99 15.15
CA TRP A 209 -12.55 -3.31 14.51
C TRP A 209 -13.86 -4.07 14.73
N ASN A 210 -14.42 -4.03 15.93
CA ASN A 210 -15.70 -4.63 16.22
C ASN A 210 -16.84 -3.95 15.44
N GLN A 211 -16.84 -2.61 15.36
CA GLN A 211 -17.81 -1.88 14.54
C GLN A 211 -17.69 -2.24 13.04
N MET A 212 -16.46 -2.37 12.54
CA MET A 212 -16.20 -2.77 11.18
C MET A 212 -16.64 -4.20 10.90
N GLY A 213 -16.37 -5.12 11.83
CA GLY A 213 -16.84 -6.50 11.78
C GLY A 213 -18.38 -6.59 11.76
N ASN A 214 -19.05 -5.93 12.68
CA ASN A 214 -20.51 -5.90 12.75
C ASN A 214 -21.15 -5.37 11.45
N LEU A 215 -20.58 -4.31 10.89
CA LEU A 215 -21.03 -3.74 9.62
C LEU A 215 -20.83 -4.74 8.48
N TYR A 216 -19.61 -5.29 8.38
CA TYR A 216 -19.20 -6.14 7.27
C TYR A 216 -19.91 -7.51 7.29
N THR A 217 -20.39 -7.95 8.43
CA THR A 217 -21.12 -9.21 8.60
C THR A 217 -22.64 -9.02 8.72
N ALA A 218 -23.15 -7.79 8.58
CA ALA A 218 -24.55 -7.44 8.87
C ALA A 218 -24.99 -7.90 10.28
N ASN A 219 -24.17 -7.60 11.30
CA ASN A 219 -24.35 -8.06 12.68
C ASN A 219 -24.47 -9.59 12.76
N GLU A 220 -23.48 -10.29 12.21
CA GLU A 220 -23.34 -11.76 12.23
C GLU A 220 -24.42 -12.55 11.48
N LYS A 221 -25.22 -11.90 10.65
CA LYS A 221 -26.19 -12.59 9.78
C LYS A 221 -25.51 -13.31 8.60
N LEU A 222 -24.32 -12.86 8.21
CA LEU A 222 -23.48 -13.50 7.19
C LEU A 222 -22.41 -14.34 7.87
N GLU A 223 -22.11 -15.50 7.32
CA GLU A 223 -20.93 -16.24 7.76
C GLU A 223 -19.67 -15.39 7.54
N TYR A 224 -18.76 -15.42 8.50
CA TYR A 224 -17.58 -14.59 8.43
C TYR A 224 -16.35 -15.25 9.05
N LYS A 225 -15.19 -14.76 8.62
CA LYS A 225 -13.89 -15.05 9.21
C LYS A 225 -13.14 -13.74 9.41
N ILE A 226 -12.49 -13.61 10.56
CA ILE A 226 -11.57 -12.51 10.84
C ILE A 226 -10.17 -13.09 10.93
N ILE A 227 -9.22 -12.48 10.20
CA ILE A 227 -7.79 -12.84 10.28
C ILE A 227 -7.05 -11.67 10.92
N GLU A 228 -6.26 -11.98 11.92
CA GLU A 228 -5.39 -11.01 12.60
C GLU A 228 -4.32 -10.46 11.64
N SER A 229 -3.72 -9.34 12.04
CA SER A 229 -2.59 -8.76 11.31
C SER A 229 -1.47 -9.77 11.15
N LEU A 230 -1.01 -9.95 9.91
CA LEU A 230 0.11 -10.80 9.58
C LEU A 230 1.40 -9.99 9.44
N PRO A 231 2.56 -10.60 9.69
CA PRO A 231 3.84 -10.03 9.28
C PRO A 231 3.85 -9.65 7.80
N VAL A 232 4.61 -8.64 7.44
CA VAL A 232 4.60 -8.07 6.08
C VAL A 232 5.02 -9.07 4.99
N ASP A 233 5.86 -10.02 5.33
CA ASP A 233 6.33 -11.11 4.46
C ASP A 233 5.32 -12.26 4.31
N LEU A 234 4.25 -12.26 5.10
CA LEU A 234 3.13 -13.21 5.05
C LEU A 234 1.79 -12.54 4.68
N TYR A 235 1.79 -11.22 4.46
CA TYR A 235 0.57 -10.43 4.24
C TYR A 235 -0.28 -10.95 3.10
N MET A 236 0.33 -11.46 2.02
CA MET A 236 -0.39 -12.00 0.87
C MET A 236 -1.19 -13.28 1.17
N ASN A 237 -1.00 -13.89 2.35
CA ASN A 237 -1.83 -15.02 2.78
C ASN A 237 -3.29 -14.60 3.02
N PHE A 238 -3.58 -13.33 3.25
CA PHE A 238 -4.95 -12.81 3.29
C PHE A 238 -5.72 -13.08 1.99
N TYR A 239 -5.02 -13.03 0.88
CA TYR A 239 -5.62 -13.19 -0.45
C TYR A 239 -5.83 -14.65 -0.85
N LEU A 240 -5.20 -15.62 -0.16
CA LEU A 240 -5.33 -17.05 -0.50
C LEU A 240 -6.73 -17.60 -0.27
N GLU A 241 -7.50 -17.00 0.66
CA GLU A 241 -8.88 -17.42 0.96
C GLU A 241 -9.91 -16.54 0.24
N ALA A 242 -9.50 -15.46 -0.42
CA ALA A 242 -10.41 -14.52 -1.06
C ALA A 242 -10.78 -14.95 -2.49
N ASP A 243 -12.07 -14.84 -2.82
CA ASP A 243 -12.58 -14.99 -4.19
C ASP A 243 -12.78 -13.65 -4.90
N MET A 244 -12.99 -12.59 -4.13
CA MET A 244 -13.12 -11.23 -4.61
C MET A 244 -12.76 -10.23 -3.51
N LEU A 245 -12.24 -9.06 -3.91
CA LEU A 245 -11.81 -8.01 -2.98
C LEU A 245 -12.71 -6.77 -3.10
N LEU A 246 -13.22 -6.27 -1.97
CA LEU A 246 -13.96 -5.00 -1.93
C LEU A 246 -13.06 -3.86 -1.48
N VAL A 247 -13.02 -2.78 -2.28
CA VAL A 247 -12.23 -1.58 -1.99
C VAL A 247 -13.11 -0.32 -2.09
N PRO A 248 -13.94 -0.05 -1.07
CA PRO A 248 -14.91 1.04 -1.09
C PRO A 248 -14.29 2.36 -0.63
N LEU A 249 -13.37 2.95 -1.38
CA LEU A 249 -12.75 4.21 -0.99
C LEU A 249 -13.76 5.37 -1.05
N LEU A 250 -13.79 6.20 0.00
CA LEU A 250 -14.48 7.49 -0.01
C LEU A 250 -13.85 8.45 -1.02
N ASP A 251 -14.70 9.24 -1.66
CA ASP A 251 -14.24 10.27 -2.57
C ASP A 251 -13.74 11.51 -1.82
N ASN A 252 -12.44 11.57 -1.59
CA ASN A 252 -11.75 12.70 -0.99
C ASN A 252 -10.32 12.80 -1.54
N LYS A 253 -9.66 13.96 -1.34
CA LYS A 253 -8.31 14.21 -1.87
C LYS A 253 -7.29 13.17 -1.39
N PHE A 254 -7.32 12.78 -0.11
CA PHE A 254 -6.40 11.80 0.45
C PHE A 254 -6.50 10.45 -0.28
N ASN A 255 -7.72 9.93 -0.45
CA ASN A 255 -7.94 8.66 -1.13
C ASN A 255 -7.64 8.71 -2.64
N ARG A 256 -7.90 9.84 -3.31
CA ARG A 256 -7.55 10.03 -4.73
C ARG A 256 -6.03 10.05 -4.96
N LEU A 257 -5.25 10.35 -3.92
CA LEU A 257 -3.79 10.42 -3.97
C LEU A 257 -3.10 9.20 -3.34
N LYS A 258 -3.86 8.14 -3.00
CA LYS A 258 -3.31 6.84 -2.59
C LYS A 258 -2.70 6.11 -3.77
N SER A 259 -1.85 5.14 -3.47
CA SER A 259 -1.37 4.19 -4.47
C SER A 259 -2.41 3.12 -4.81
N ASN A 260 -2.22 2.45 -5.92
CA ASN A 260 -3.06 1.36 -6.42
C ASN A 260 -2.64 -0.04 -5.89
N LEU A 261 -1.89 -0.10 -4.80
CA LEU A 261 -1.26 -1.33 -4.29
C LEU A 261 -2.25 -2.52 -4.13
N LYS A 262 -3.48 -2.28 -3.66
CA LYS A 262 -4.48 -3.36 -3.52
C LYS A 262 -4.84 -4.03 -4.85
N ALA A 263 -4.78 -3.31 -5.96
CA ALA A 263 -5.00 -3.90 -7.28
C ALA A 263 -3.82 -4.78 -7.70
N LEU A 264 -2.59 -4.38 -7.34
CA LEU A 264 -1.39 -5.19 -7.58
C LEU A 264 -1.42 -6.48 -6.75
N GLU A 265 -1.74 -6.37 -5.46
CA GLU A 265 -1.85 -7.51 -4.54
C GLU A 265 -2.93 -8.50 -5.00
N ALA A 266 -4.12 -8.00 -5.31
CA ALA A 266 -5.22 -8.83 -5.83
C ALA A 266 -4.85 -9.47 -7.18
N GLY A 267 -4.22 -8.72 -8.08
CA GLY A 267 -3.74 -9.22 -9.37
C GLY A 267 -2.67 -10.29 -9.24
N ALA A 268 -1.74 -10.18 -8.28
CA ALA A 268 -0.75 -11.21 -7.99
C ALA A 268 -1.39 -12.58 -7.67
N LYS A 269 -2.62 -12.56 -7.13
CA LYS A 269 -3.41 -13.75 -6.79
C LYS A 269 -4.52 -14.06 -7.79
N ASN A 270 -4.59 -13.34 -8.91
CA ASN A 270 -5.66 -13.45 -9.90
C ASN A 270 -7.06 -13.29 -9.28
N ILE A 271 -7.22 -12.35 -8.35
CA ILE A 271 -8.47 -12.06 -7.66
C ILE A 271 -9.08 -10.77 -8.22
N PRO A 272 -10.38 -10.74 -8.56
CA PRO A 272 -11.04 -9.53 -9.00
C PRO A 272 -11.14 -8.51 -7.87
N ILE A 273 -10.91 -7.24 -8.20
CA ILE A 273 -11.11 -6.11 -7.30
C ILE A 273 -12.36 -5.33 -7.72
N LEU A 274 -13.26 -5.12 -6.77
CA LEU A 274 -14.45 -4.31 -6.92
C LEU A 274 -14.21 -2.95 -6.27
N THR A 275 -14.27 -1.90 -7.06
CA THR A 275 -14.07 -0.52 -6.58
C THR A 275 -14.77 0.47 -7.51
N TYR A 276 -14.88 1.72 -7.10
CA TYR A 276 -15.36 2.77 -8.00
C TYR A 276 -14.28 3.10 -9.06
N LYS A 277 -14.72 3.45 -10.27
CA LYS A 277 -13.84 3.96 -11.33
C LYS A 277 -13.43 5.40 -11.05
N ARG A 278 -12.51 5.55 -10.15
CA ARG A 278 -11.88 6.82 -9.77
C ARG A 278 -10.50 6.56 -9.19
N ALA A 279 -9.71 7.63 -9.11
CA ALA A 279 -8.40 7.55 -8.48
C ALA A 279 -8.48 6.87 -7.10
N PRO A 280 -7.52 5.99 -6.77
CA PRO A 280 -6.30 5.66 -7.51
C PRO A 280 -6.43 4.51 -8.54
N TYR A 281 -7.64 4.05 -8.85
CA TYR A 281 -7.85 2.83 -9.65
C TYR A 281 -8.34 3.09 -11.08
N ASP A 282 -8.66 4.33 -11.45
CA ASP A 282 -9.16 4.70 -12.80
C ASP A 282 -8.15 4.48 -13.92
N ASP A 283 -6.85 4.35 -13.59
CA ASP A 283 -5.79 4.03 -14.54
C ASP A 283 -5.62 2.51 -14.77
N ILE A 284 -6.36 1.66 -14.03
CA ILE A 284 -6.30 0.19 -14.16
C ILE A 284 -7.54 -0.29 -14.91
N PRO A 285 -7.42 -0.68 -16.19
CA PRO A 285 -8.59 -1.00 -17.01
C PRO A 285 -9.24 -2.34 -16.66
N THR A 286 -8.61 -3.13 -15.81
CA THR A 286 -9.00 -4.51 -15.47
C THR A 286 -9.75 -4.65 -14.14
N ILE A 287 -9.97 -3.56 -13.42
CA ILE A 287 -10.81 -3.57 -12.21
C ILE A 287 -12.29 -3.77 -12.59
N PHE A 288 -13.08 -4.31 -11.66
CA PHE A 288 -14.52 -4.28 -11.78
C PHE A 288 -15.06 -2.95 -11.24
N GLU A 289 -15.61 -2.14 -12.14
CA GLU A 289 -16.18 -0.84 -11.82
C GLU A 289 -17.54 -1.01 -11.16
N VAL A 290 -17.66 -0.49 -9.94
CA VAL A 290 -18.90 -0.55 -9.14
C VAL A 290 -19.75 0.69 -9.36
N ASP A 291 -20.99 0.48 -9.77
CA ASP A 291 -22.05 1.51 -9.78
C ASP A 291 -22.97 1.37 -8.56
N ASN A 292 -23.33 0.12 -8.24
CA ASN A 292 -24.18 -0.23 -7.12
C ASN A 292 -23.62 -1.43 -6.37
N TRP A 293 -23.16 -1.21 -5.13
CA TRP A 293 -22.48 -2.23 -4.33
C TRP A 293 -23.31 -3.51 -4.12
N GLU A 294 -24.59 -3.39 -3.81
CA GLU A 294 -25.45 -4.55 -3.59
C GLU A 294 -25.56 -5.41 -4.84
N ARG A 295 -25.97 -4.79 -5.96
CA ARG A 295 -26.12 -5.48 -7.24
C ARG A 295 -24.79 -6.10 -7.70
N ASP A 296 -23.71 -5.35 -7.60
CA ASP A 296 -22.45 -5.71 -8.20
C ASP A 296 -21.68 -6.74 -7.38
N ILE A 297 -21.77 -6.69 -6.04
CA ILE A 297 -21.32 -7.77 -5.16
C ILE A 297 -22.06 -9.06 -5.48
N LYS A 298 -23.41 -8.99 -5.60
CA LYS A 298 -24.24 -10.15 -5.91
C LYS A 298 -23.88 -10.77 -7.27
N ARG A 299 -23.72 -9.94 -8.30
CA ARG A 299 -23.32 -10.41 -9.65
C ARG A 299 -21.98 -11.11 -9.63
N MET A 300 -20.98 -10.52 -8.98
CA MET A 300 -19.64 -11.10 -8.89
C MET A 300 -19.66 -12.38 -8.05
N ALA A 301 -20.40 -12.42 -6.92
CA ALA A 301 -20.49 -13.59 -6.05
C ALA A 301 -21.12 -14.80 -6.77
N PHE A 302 -22.13 -14.61 -7.60
CA PHE A 302 -22.83 -15.72 -8.27
C PHE A 302 -22.32 -16.06 -9.67
N SER A 303 -21.29 -15.38 -10.17
CA SER A 303 -20.66 -15.69 -11.46
C SER A 303 -19.20 -16.07 -11.31
N LYS A 304 -18.91 -17.37 -11.26
CA LYS A 304 -17.52 -17.86 -11.26
C LYS A 304 -16.77 -17.37 -12.48
N GLN A 305 -17.38 -17.46 -13.67
CA GLN A 305 -16.76 -16.98 -14.90
C GLN A 305 -16.34 -15.51 -14.79
N MET A 306 -17.21 -14.64 -14.26
CA MET A 306 -16.89 -13.21 -14.08
C MET A 306 -15.72 -13.03 -13.11
N ARG A 307 -15.67 -13.77 -12.01
CA ARG A 307 -14.54 -13.70 -11.07
C ARG A 307 -13.25 -14.14 -11.74
N ASP A 308 -13.27 -15.24 -12.46
CA ASP A 308 -12.10 -15.77 -13.16
C ASP A 308 -11.60 -14.80 -14.24
N ASP A 309 -12.51 -14.25 -15.07
CA ASP A 309 -12.16 -13.28 -16.14
C ASP A 309 -11.56 -11.99 -15.61
N PHE A 310 -12.18 -11.38 -14.61
CA PHE A 310 -11.67 -10.13 -14.02
C PHE A 310 -10.38 -10.36 -13.23
N GLY A 311 -10.30 -11.47 -12.48
CA GLY A 311 -9.10 -11.83 -11.72
C GLY A 311 -7.91 -12.10 -12.65
N TYR A 312 -8.11 -12.89 -13.70
CA TYR A 312 -7.08 -13.19 -14.69
C TYR A 312 -6.59 -11.94 -15.42
N ARG A 313 -7.51 -11.12 -15.96
CA ARG A 313 -7.13 -9.88 -16.66
C ARG A 313 -6.39 -8.90 -15.75
N ASN A 314 -6.81 -8.78 -14.47
CA ASN A 314 -6.08 -7.95 -13.52
C ASN A 314 -4.68 -8.52 -13.28
N GLY A 315 -4.55 -9.84 -13.13
CA GLY A 315 -3.26 -10.52 -12.97
C GLY A 315 -2.29 -10.28 -14.13
N GLU A 316 -2.74 -10.43 -15.38
CA GLU A 316 -1.94 -10.15 -16.56
C GLU A 316 -1.50 -8.69 -16.62
N TYR A 317 -2.43 -7.76 -16.43
CA TYR A 317 -2.15 -6.33 -16.49
C TYR A 317 -1.10 -5.90 -15.46
N VAL A 318 -1.23 -6.35 -14.20
CA VAL A 318 -0.28 -5.91 -13.16
C VAL A 318 1.10 -6.55 -13.35
N ARG A 319 1.20 -7.77 -13.86
CA ARG A 319 2.49 -8.41 -14.19
C ARG A 319 3.21 -7.67 -15.31
N GLU A 320 2.49 -7.21 -16.30
CA GLU A 320 3.08 -6.46 -17.42
C GLU A 320 3.60 -5.09 -16.98
N HIS A 321 2.83 -4.36 -16.14
CA HIS A 321 3.07 -2.95 -15.88
C HIS A 321 3.77 -2.65 -14.55
N TYR A 322 3.72 -3.57 -13.58
CA TYR A 322 4.21 -3.35 -12.21
C TYR A 322 5.23 -4.40 -11.74
N ASP A 323 5.97 -4.97 -12.68
CA ASP A 323 7.06 -5.90 -12.37
C ASP A 323 8.20 -5.18 -11.63
N ILE A 324 8.59 -5.72 -10.47
CA ILE A 324 9.57 -5.08 -9.58
C ILE A 324 10.97 -5.02 -10.20
N PHE A 325 11.32 -5.98 -11.05
CA PHE A 325 12.66 -5.98 -11.67
C PHE A 325 12.80 -4.82 -12.65
N LYS A 326 11.77 -4.59 -13.48
CA LYS A 326 11.74 -3.43 -14.40
C LYS A 326 11.74 -2.10 -13.64
N ILE A 327 10.94 -1.98 -12.57
CA ILE A 327 10.90 -0.75 -11.76
C ILE A 327 12.21 -0.53 -11.00
N ASN A 328 12.90 -1.58 -10.58
CA ASN A 328 14.19 -1.47 -9.92
C ASN A 328 15.31 -1.04 -10.86
N GLU A 329 15.27 -1.39 -12.15
CA GLU A 329 16.20 -0.83 -13.13
C GLU A 329 16.10 0.71 -13.17
N ALA A 330 14.89 1.24 -13.22
CA ALA A 330 14.66 2.69 -13.16
C ALA A 330 15.13 3.28 -11.82
N ARG A 331 14.81 2.63 -10.69
CA ARG A 331 15.25 3.06 -9.35
C ARG A 331 16.76 3.14 -9.27
N PHE A 332 17.45 2.11 -9.74
CA PHE A 332 18.92 2.07 -9.75
C PHE A 332 19.51 3.20 -10.60
N ALA A 333 18.98 3.44 -11.79
CA ALA A 333 19.42 4.52 -12.66
C ALA A 333 19.23 5.91 -12.02
N ILE A 334 18.06 6.15 -11.39
CA ILE A 334 17.74 7.40 -10.70
C ILE A 334 18.71 7.64 -9.52
N TYR A 335 18.95 6.64 -8.68
CA TYR A 335 19.85 6.80 -7.53
C TYR A 335 21.32 6.92 -7.95
N SER A 336 21.75 6.21 -9.01
CA SER A 336 23.10 6.33 -9.54
C SER A 336 23.38 7.73 -10.09
N LYS A 337 22.41 8.30 -10.83
CA LYS A 337 22.51 9.68 -11.34
C LYS A 337 22.60 10.72 -10.21
N LEU A 338 22.00 10.44 -9.06
CA LEU A 338 22.00 11.36 -7.93
C LEU A 338 23.39 11.52 -7.29
N ILE A 339 24.29 10.56 -7.47
CA ILE A 339 25.64 10.53 -6.89
C ILE A 339 26.75 10.83 -7.92
N GLU A 340 26.41 10.99 -9.19
CA GLU A 340 27.31 11.51 -10.24
C GLU A 340 27.49 13.03 -10.12
#